data_7678b670f122dcab9f16e30a55e4604c
#
_entry.id   7678b670f122dcab9f16e30a55e4604c
#
_cell.length_a   1.000
_cell.length_b   1.000
_cell.length_c   1.000
_cell.angle_alpha   90.00
_cell.angle_beta   90.00
_cell.angle_gamma   90.00
#
_symmetry.space_group_name_H-M   'P 1'
#
loop_
_entity.id
_entity.type
_entity.pdbx_description
1 polymer ?
#
loop_
_entity_poly.entity_id
_entity_poly.type
_entity_poly.pdbx_seq_one_letter_code
_entity_poly.pdbx_strand_id
1 'polypeptide(L)'
;LAGGFGTRLTEYTDVIPKPMVTIGGKPILWHIMQTYAHFGHKDFYVALGYKAEVIKEYFLNYRALNADFTVDLSSGNVTSHQVESVDWKVTLVNTGDTTMTGGRVKRMQSFIGNETFLLTYGDGVADININDLIDFHKDHGKLVTITGVHPPARFGELDLNVF
;
A
#
# COMPACT_ATOMS: atom_id res chain seq x y z
N LEU A 1 -5.04 2.21 -1.26
CA LEU A 1 -6.07 1.57 -2.08
C LEU A 1 -5.48 0.38 -2.83
N ALA A 2 -5.90 -0.86 -2.56
CA ALA A 2 -5.33 -2.10 -3.10
C ALA A 2 -6.39 -3.05 -3.69
N GLY A 3 -7.47 -2.53 -4.25
CA GLY A 3 -8.60 -3.35 -4.71
C GLY A 3 -8.87 -3.34 -6.21
N GLY A 4 -7.98 -2.78 -7.04
CA GLY A 4 -8.16 -2.69 -8.49
C GLY A 4 -7.85 -4.00 -9.23
N PHE A 5 -8.51 -4.24 -10.38
CA PHE A 5 -8.32 -5.44 -11.22
C PHE A 5 -6.96 -5.54 -11.92
N GLY A 6 -6.21 -4.46 -12.03
CA GLY A 6 -4.88 -4.48 -12.62
C GLY A 6 -4.79 -4.73 -14.13
N THR A 7 -5.84 -4.46 -14.88
CA THR A 7 -6.05 -4.83 -16.29
C THR A 7 -4.95 -4.43 -17.31
N ARG A 8 -3.98 -3.59 -16.93
CA ARG A 8 -2.87 -3.16 -17.81
C ARG A 8 -1.66 -4.08 -17.79
N LEU A 9 -1.59 -5.05 -16.86
CA LEU A 9 -0.50 -6.02 -16.70
C LEU A 9 -1.08 -7.44 -16.64
N THR A 10 -1.88 -7.82 -17.64
CA THR A 10 -2.69 -9.05 -17.67
C THR A 10 -1.89 -10.32 -17.40
N GLU A 11 -0.67 -10.42 -17.91
CA GLU A 11 0.16 -11.63 -17.75
C GLU A 11 0.57 -11.93 -16.29
N TYR A 12 0.68 -10.92 -15.43
CA TYR A 12 1.03 -11.08 -14.02
C TYR A 12 -0.17 -10.98 -13.07
N THR A 13 -1.19 -10.20 -13.44
CA THR A 13 -2.33 -9.92 -12.55
C THR A 13 -3.38 -11.03 -12.52
N ASP A 14 -3.31 -11.98 -13.46
CA ASP A 14 -4.12 -13.20 -13.42
C ASP A 14 -3.72 -14.14 -12.25
N VAL A 15 -2.51 -13.98 -11.69
CA VAL A 15 -2.02 -14.79 -10.58
C VAL A 15 -2.00 -13.99 -9.28
N ILE A 16 -1.45 -12.79 -9.28
CA ILE A 16 -1.29 -11.95 -8.08
C ILE A 16 -1.80 -10.52 -8.33
N PRO A 17 -2.44 -9.85 -7.32
CA PRO A 17 -2.85 -8.46 -7.47
C PRO A 17 -1.63 -7.55 -7.53
N LYS A 18 -1.71 -6.45 -8.30
CA LYS A 18 -0.60 -5.50 -8.50
C LYS A 18 0.15 -5.08 -7.23
N PRO A 19 -0.52 -4.77 -6.11
CA PRO A 19 0.17 -4.40 -4.88
C PRO A 19 1.10 -5.48 -4.34
N MET A 20 0.93 -6.72 -4.78
CA MET A 20 1.71 -7.88 -4.34
C MET A 20 2.83 -8.28 -5.33
N VAL A 21 2.99 -7.56 -6.44
CA VAL A 21 4.17 -7.70 -7.31
C VAL A 21 5.42 -7.37 -6.50
N THR A 22 6.41 -8.25 -6.53
CA THR A 22 7.60 -8.13 -5.68
C THR A 22 8.74 -7.39 -6.36
N ILE A 23 9.42 -6.55 -5.59
CA ILE A 23 10.67 -5.87 -5.93
C ILE A 23 11.65 -6.17 -4.81
N GLY A 24 12.80 -6.75 -5.12
CA GLY A 24 13.79 -7.11 -4.09
C GLY A 24 13.25 -8.06 -3.01
N GLY A 25 12.33 -8.97 -3.38
CA GLY A 25 11.74 -9.95 -2.46
C GLY A 25 10.59 -9.44 -1.59
N LYS A 26 10.22 -8.16 -1.68
CA LYS A 26 9.09 -7.57 -0.93
C LYS A 26 8.04 -7.03 -1.90
N PRO A 27 6.73 -7.12 -1.58
CA PRO A 27 5.66 -6.54 -2.41
C PRO A 27 5.78 -5.02 -2.57
N ILE A 28 5.31 -4.46 -3.68
CA ILE A 28 5.22 -2.99 -3.87
C ILE A 28 4.47 -2.35 -2.71
N LEU A 29 3.39 -2.95 -2.24
CA LEU A 29 2.62 -2.47 -1.09
C LEU A 29 3.50 -2.33 0.16
N TRP A 30 4.40 -3.27 0.40
CA TRP A 30 5.35 -3.21 1.52
C TRP A 30 6.29 -1.99 1.38
N HIS A 31 6.83 -1.73 0.19
CA HIS A 31 7.70 -0.58 -0.06
C HIS A 31 6.99 0.76 0.16
N ILE A 32 5.73 0.86 -0.28
CA ILE A 32 4.90 2.03 0.00
C ILE A 32 4.75 2.23 1.51
N MET A 33 4.38 1.17 2.24
CA MET A 33 4.23 1.24 3.70
C MET A 33 5.55 1.60 4.40
N GLN A 34 6.68 1.06 3.92
CA GLN A 34 8.01 1.40 4.43
C GLN A 34 8.33 2.90 4.24
N THR A 35 7.96 3.49 3.10
CA THR A 35 8.13 4.94 2.87
C THR A 35 7.37 5.75 3.92
N TYR A 36 6.10 5.45 4.16
CA TYR A 36 5.31 6.15 5.18
C TYR A 36 5.83 5.90 6.61
N ALA A 37 6.22 4.66 6.90
CA ALA A 37 6.77 4.29 8.21
C ALA A 37 8.09 5.01 8.52
N HIS A 38 8.91 5.29 7.50
CA HIS A 38 10.13 6.10 7.64
C HIS A 38 9.83 7.51 8.21
N PHE A 39 8.69 8.09 7.85
CA PHE A 39 8.21 9.37 8.38
C PHE A 39 7.35 9.23 9.66
N GLY A 40 7.31 8.04 10.27
CA GLY A 40 6.60 7.79 11.52
C GLY A 40 5.15 7.35 11.39
N HIS A 41 4.60 7.24 10.16
CA HIS A 41 3.23 6.80 9.92
C HIS A 41 3.16 5.27 9.79
N LYS A 42 2.74 4.59 10.85
CA LYS A 42 2.81 3.13 11.01
C LYS A 42 1.45 2.45 11.17
N ASP A 43 0.36 3.21 11.16
CA ASP A 43 -1.02 2.70 11.22
C ASP A 43 -1.64 2.73 9.81
N PHE A 44 -1.80 1.56 9.22
CA PHE A 44 -2.19 1.39 7.83
C PHE A 44 -3.57 0.77 7.71
N TYR A 45 -4.40 1.37 6.86
CA TYR A 45 -5.71 0.86 6.50
C TYR A 45 -5.72 0.51 5.01
N VAL A 46 -5.82 -0.76 4.68
CA VAL A 46 -5.74 -1.24 3.30
C VAL A 46 -7.14 -1.59 2.79
N ALA A 47 -7.65 -0.78 1.86
CA ALA A 47 -8.92 -1.02 1.20
C ALA A 47 -8.74 -2.10 0.11
N LEU A 48 -9.20 -3.31 0.40
CA LEU A 48 -9.09 -4.49 -0.44
C LEU A 48 -10.28 -4.64 -1.41
N GLY A 49 -10.08 -5.41 -2.44
CA GLY A 49 -11.08 -5.83 -3.44
C GLY A 49 -10.60 -7.09 -4.14
N TYR A 50 -10.41 -7.01 -5.46
CA TYR A 50 -9.93 -8.14 -6.26
C TYR A 50 -8.73 -8.84 -5.62
N LYS A 51 -8.80 -10.16 -5.47
CA LYS A 51 -7.77 -11.02 -4.83
C LYS A 51 -7.36 -10.54 -3.44
N ALA A 52 -8.31 -10.10 -2.64
CA ALA A 52 -8.10 -9.65 -1.27
C ALA A 52 -7.41 -10.71 -0.40
N GLU A 53 -7.68 -11.99 -0.65
CA GLU A 53 -7.13 -13.14 0.04
C GLU A 53 -5.59 -13.17 -0.04
N VAL A 54 -5.00 -12.89 -1.18
CA VAL A 54 -3.53 -12.89 -1.38
C VAL A 54 -2.86 -11.87 -0.47
N ILE A 55 -3.45 -10.67 -0.35
CA ILE A 55 -2.92 -9.61 0.54
C ILE A 55 -3.13 -10.01 2.00
N LYS A 56 -4.28 -10.58 2.34
CA LYS A 56 -4.57 -11.05 3.70
C LYS A 56 -3.60 -12.15 4.14
N GLU A 57 -3.38 -13.15 3.29
CA GLU A 57 -2.45 -14.25 3.56
C GLU A 57 -1.03 -13.74 3.78
N TYR A 58 -0.57 -12.79 3.00
CA TYR A 58 0.74 -12.17 3.18
C TYR A 58 0.89 -11.54 4.57
N PHE A 59 -0.07 -10.71 5.01
CA PHE A 59 0.03 -10.03 6.31
C PHE A 59 -0.26 -10.97 7.49
N LEU A 60 -1.13 -11.95 7.35
CA LEU A 60 -1.37 -12.97 8.37
C LEU A 60 -0.11 -13.81 8.61
N ASN A 61 0.61 -14.15 7.55
CA ASN A 61 1.82 -14.95 7.64
C ASN A 61 3.10 -14.09 7.70
N TYR A 62 2.98 -12.76 7.80
CA TYR A 62 4.12 -11.84 7.71
C TYR A 62 5.26 -12.22 8.66
N ARG A 63 4.93 -12.54 9.90
CA ARG A 63 5.91 -12.91 10.92
C ARG A 63 6.64 -14.21 10.57
N ALA A 64 5.91 -15.22 10.15
CA ALA A 64 6.49 -16.51 9.75
C ALA A 64 7.36 -16.38 8.49
N LEU A 65 6.92 -15.56 7.52
CA LEU A 65 7.65 -15.35 6.26
C LEU A 65 8.94 -14.52 6.43
N ASN A 66 9.11 -13.82 7.57
CA ASN A 66 10.25 -12.96 7.85
C ASN A 66 10.99 -13.36 9.13
N ALA A 67 10.90 -14.62 9.55
CA ALA A 67 11.55 -15.16 10.74
C ALA A 67 12.16 -16.53 10.45
N ASP A 68 13.24 -16.83 11.13
CA ASP A 68 13.68 -18.21 11.30
C ASP A 68 12.85 -18.89 12.37
N PHE A 69 12.39 -20.11 12.13
CA PHE A 69 11.58 -20.85 13.10
C PHE A 69 11.82 -22.36 13.04
N THR A 70 11.54 -23.03 14.14
CA THR A 70 11.47 -24.50 14.23
C THR A 70 10.02 -24.92 14.37
N VAL A 71 9.61 -25.92 13.60
CA VAL A 71 8.30 -26.58 13.76
C VAL A 71 8.54 -27.98 14.32
N ASP A 72 7.91 -28.26 15.45
CA ASP A 72 7.78 -29.63 15.96
C ASP A 72 6.54 -30.26 15.31
N LEU A 73 6.77 -31.13 14.34
CA LEU A 73 5.67 -31.78 13.61
C LEU A 73 4.88 -32.77 14.45
N SER A 74 5.39 -33.21 15.59
CA SER A 74 4.69 -34.14 16.48
C SER A 74 3.64 -33.43 17.35
N SER A 75 3.94 -32.19 17.78
CA SER A 75 3.08 -31.37 18.63
C SER A 75 2.39 -30.22 17.90
N GLY A 76 2.87 -29.87 16.70
CA GLY A 76 2.43 -28.68 15.95
C GLY A 76 2.97 -27.36 16.51
N ASN A 77 3.86 -27.39 17.50
CA ASN A 77 4.41 -26.18 18.11
C ASN A 77 5.39 -25.48 17.17
N VAL A 78 5.30 -24.14 17.13
CA VAL A 78 6.21 -23.27 16.36
C VAL A 78 7.00 -22.39 17.30
N THR A 79 8.32 -22.43 17.21
CA THR A 79 9.24 -21.58 17.97
C THR A 79 9.97 -20.65 17.01
N SER A 80 9.72 -19.35 17.07
CA SER A 80 10.43 -18.34 16.26
C SER A 80 11.78 -18.00 16.90
N HIS A 81 12.83 -17.86 16.08
CA HIS A 81 14.19 -17.53 16.51
C HIS A 81 14.51 -16.05 16.30
N GLN A 82 14.93 -15.68 15.08
CA GLN A 82 15.14 -14.27 14.72
C GLN A 82 13.94 -13.76 13.91
N VAL A 83 13.45 -12.59 14.24
CA VAL A 83 12.34 -11.95 13.56
C VAL A 83 12.77 -10.57 13.12
N GLU A 84 12.85 -10.34 11.82
CA GLU A 84 12.78 -8.97 11.30
C GLU A 84 11.35 -8.47 11.56
N SER A 85 11.16 -7.71 12.62
CA SER A 85 9.83 -7.18 12.96
C SER A 85 9.72 -5.72 12.57
N VAL A 86 8.67 -5.39 11.86
CA VAL A 86 8.18 -4.01 11.71
C VAL A 86 7.12 -3.75 12.76
N ASP A 87 7.08 -2.55 13.30
CA ASP A 87 6.12 -2.12 14.32
C ASP A 87 4.87 -1.47 13.69
N TRP A 88 4.42 -2.02 12.56
CA TRP A 88 3.27 -1.53 11.83
C TRP A 88 1.97 -2.18 12.31
N LYS A 89 0.92 -1.39 12.34
CA LYS A 89 -0.45 -1.87 12.51
C LYS A 89 -1.16 -1.83 11.16
N VAL A 90 -1.64 -2.98 10.71
CA VAL A 90 -2.25 -3.12 9.38
C VAL A 90 -3.68 -3.63 9.52
N THR A 91 -4.62 -2.79 9.12
CA THR A 91 -6.05 -3.13 9.08
C THR A 91 -6.46 -3.41 7.62
N LEU A 92 -6.93 -4.62 7.36
CA LEU A 92 -7.29 -5.12 6.03
C LEU A 92 -8.81 -5.16 5.88
N VAL A 93 -9.37 -4.25 5.08
CA VAL A 93 -10.82 -4.09 4.94
C VAL A 93 -11.26 -4.49 3.54
N ASN A 94 -12.15 -5.47 3.43
CA ASN A 94 -12.76 -5.79 2.15
C ASN A 94 -13.78 -4.70 1.79
N THR A 95 -13.49 -3.97 0.71
CA THR A 95 -14.34 -2.88 0.21
C THR A 95 -15.13 -3.27 -1.04
N GLY A 96 -15.15 -4.55 -1.39
CA GLY A 96 -15.88 -5.12 -2.53
C GLY A 96 -15.09 -5.07 -3.84
N ASP A 97 -15.29 -6.06 -4.71
CA ASP A 97 -14.49 -6.25 -5.91
C ASP A 97 -14.73 -5.16 -6.95
N THR A 98 -15.97 -4.80 -7.19
CA THR A 98 -16.40 -3.83 -8.21
C THR A 98 -16.48 -2.38 -7.70
N THR A 99 -16.13 -2.14 -6.44
CA THR A 99 -16.22 -0.81 -5.84
C THR A 99 -15.16 0.12 -6.43
N MET A 100 -15.59 1.28 -6.90
CA MET A 100 -14.71 2.33 -7.42
C MET A 100 -13.98 3.06 -6.29
N THR A 101 -12.93 3.81 -6.63
CA THR A 101 -12.01 4.50 -5.72
C THR A 101 -12.72 5.28 -4.60
N GLY A 102 -13.63 6.19 -4.94
CA GLY A 102 -14.36 6.99 -3.95
C GLY A 102 -15.25 6.14 -3.03
N GLY A 103 -15.85 5.08 -3.59
CA GLY A 103 -16.65 4.13 -2.80
C GLY A 103 -15.80 3.36 -1.80
N ARG A 104 -14.56 2.98 -2.17
CA ARG A 104 -13.61 2.33 -1.24
C ARG A 104 -13.24 3.26 -0.09
N VAL A 105 -12.90 4.51 -0.39
CA VAL A 105 -12.58 5.52 0.63
C VAL A 105 -13.77 5.70 1.57
N LYS A 106 -14.99 5.84 1.05
CA LYS A 106 -16.19 5.97 1.88
C LYS A 106 -16.41 4.78 2.81
N ARG A 107 -16.16 3.56 2.35
CA ARG A 107 -16.29 2.34 3.17
C ARG A 107 -15.24 2.24 4.28
N MET A 108 -14.15 3.01 4.21
CA MET A 108 -13.13 3.10 5.26
C MET A 108 -13.54 4.06 6.39
N GLN A 109 -14.61 4.82 6.26
CA GLN A 109 -15.03 5.86 7.22
C GLN A 109 -15.18 5.33 8.65
N SER A 110 -15.72 4.13 8.83
CA SER A 110 -15.88 3.51 10.16
C SER A 110 -14.56 3.18 10.86
N PHE A 111 -13.46 3.12 10.11
CA PHE A 111 -12.12 2.84 10.63
C PHE A 111 -11.30 4.12 10.82
N ILE A 112 -11.46 5.09 9.91
CA ILE A 112 -10.69 6.34 9.88
C ILE A 112 -11.38 7.42 10.74
N GLY A 113 -12.71 7.38 10.86
CA GLY A 113 -13.49 8.40 11.57
C GLY A 113 -13.48 9.74 10.82
N ASN A 114 -13.24 10.81 11.59
CA ASN A 114 -13.15 12.18 11.07
C ASN A 114 -11.72 12.74 11.09
N GLU A 115 -10.73 11.86 11.22
CA GLU A 115 -9.33 12.23 11.26
C GLU A 115 -8.80 12.61 9.86
N THR A 116 -7.81 13.49 9.81
CA THR A 116 -7.02 13.70 8.60
C THR A 116 -6.21 12.45 8.31
N PHE A 117 -6.21 11.99 7.08
CA PHE A 117 -5.50 10.78 6.68
C PHE A 117 -4.74 10.98 5.37
N LEU A 118 -3.69 10.20 5.21
CA LEU A 118 -2.91 10.10 3.98
C LEU A 118 -3.53 9.02 3.09
N LEU A 119 -3.70 9.32 1.80
CA LEU A 119 -4.27 8.40 0.83
C LEU A 119 -3.28 8.14 -0.31
N THR A 120 -3.03 6.87 -0.61
CA THR A 120 -2.24 6.47 -1.77
C THR A 120 -2.83 5.24 -2.46
N TYR A 121 -2.42 5.01 -3.71
CA TYR A 121 -2.64 3.74 -4.40
C TYR A 121 -1.63 2.71 -3.91
N GLY A 122 -1.97 1.42 -4.04
CA GLY A 122 -1.14 0.30 -3.57
C GLY A 122 -0.14 -0.22 -4.60
N ASP A 123 0.06 0.47 -5.72
CA ASP A 123 0.86 0.02 -6.87
C ASP A 123 1.82 1.08 -7.44
N GLY A 124 2.05 2.16 -6.69
CA GLY A 124 2.99 3.22 -7.07
C GLY A 124 3.83 3.70 -5.90
N VAL A 125 5.14 3.81 -6.10
CA VAL A 125 6.10 4.38 -5.16
C VAL A 125 6.51 5.76 -5.67
N ALA A 126 6.66 6.72 -4.77
CA ALA A 126 7.10 8.07 -5.09
C ALA A 126 8.12 8.55 -4.04
N ASP A 127 9.08 9.35 -4.49
CA ASP A 127 10.04 10.03 -3.61
C ASP A 127 9.44 11.37 -3.17
N ILE A 128 8.68 11.33 -2.09
CA ILE A 128 7.96 12.48 -1.54
C ILE A 128 8.28 12.59 -0.05
N ASN A 129 8.63 13.79 0.39
CA ASN A 129 8.71 14.10 1.82
C ASN A 129 7.29 14.20 2.40
N ILE A 130 6.90 13.19 3.17
CA ILE A 130 5.55 13.11 3.75
C ILE A 130 5.33 14.20 4.82
N ASN A 131 6.38 14.61 5.56
CA ASN A 131 6.25 15.68 6.55
C ASN A 131 5.95 17.02 5.86
N ASP A 132 6.68 17.36 4.80
CA ASP A 132 6.45 18.61 4.05
C ASP A 132 5.03 18.63 3.44
N LEU A 133 4.53 17.48 2.96
CA LEU A 133 3.16 17.35 2.45
C LEU A 133 2.12 17.62 3.56
N ILE A 134 2.33 17.08 4.76
CA ILE A 134 1.43 17.27 5.89
C ILE A 134 1.45 18.72 6.37
N ASP A 135 2.62 19.32 6.47
CA ASP A 135 2.77 20.71 6.89
C ASP A 135 2.11 21.64 5.88
N PHE A 136 2.33 21.43 4.58
CA PHE A 136 1.64 22.16 3.52
C PHE A 136 0.11 22.00 3.62
N HIS A 137 -0.38 20.78 3.90
CA HIS A 137 -1.81 20.54 4.07
C HIS A 137 -2.40 21.35 5.25
N LYS A 138 -1.69 21.39 6.37
CA LYS A 138 -2.14 22.13 7.56
C LYS A 138 -2.13 23.64 7.32
N ASP A 139 -1.08 24.14 6.66
CA ASP A 139 -0.86 25.57 6.45
C ASP A 139 -1.94 26.23 5.59
N HIS A 140 -2.39 25.56 4.51
CA HIS A 140 -3.42 26.13 3.64
C HIS A 140 -4.85 25.90 4.14
N GLY A 141 -5.07 24.98 5.11
CA GLY A 141 -6.37 24.72 5.74
C GLY A 141 -7.47 24.22 4.80
N LYS A 142 -7.15 23.67 3.61
CA LYS A 142 -8.12 23.11 2.67
C LYS A 142 -8.48 21.68 3.05
N LEU A 143 -9.60 21.18 2.53
CA LEU A 143 -10.07 19.82 2.81
C LEU A 143 -9.22 18.74 2.17
N VAL A 144 -8.55 19.02 1.06
CA VAL A 144 -7.77 18.04 0.29
C VAL A 144 -6.49 18.68 -0.25
N THR A 145 -5.40 17.95 -0.16
CA THR A 145 -4.12 18.23 -0.85
C THR A 145 -3.83 17.09 -1.80
N ILE A 146 -3.46 17.41 -3.04
CA ILE A 146 -3.08 16.43 -4.06
C ILE A 146 -1.62 16.68 -4.44
N THR A 147 -0.83 15.63 -4.39
CA THR A 147 0.55 15.67 -4.87
C THR A 147 0.57 15.43 -6.38
N GLY A 148 1.06 16.41 -7.13
CA GLY A 148 1.32 16.29 -8.55
C GLY A 148 2.79 16.00 -8.80
N VAL A 149 3.09 15.16 -9.79
CA VAL A 149 4.45 14.84 -10.21
C VAL A 149 4.56 14.98 -11.74
N HIS A 150 5.73 15.35 -12.21
CA HIS A 150 6.06 15.25 -13.63
C HIS A 150 6.48 13.81 -13.92
N PRO A 151 5.67 13.02 -14.65
CA PRO A 151 6.09 11.67 -15.01
C PRO A 151 7.32 11.75 -15.92
N PRO A 152 8.31 10.85 -15.79
CA PRO A 152 9.39 10.79 -16.75
C PRO A 152 8.80 10.50 -18.14
N ALA A 153 9.26 11.27 -19.13
CA ALA A 153 8.85 11.06 -20.52
C ALA A 153 9.19 9.63 -20.95
N ARG A 154 8.21 8.87 -21.42
CA ARG A 154 8.43 7.53 -22.00
C ARG A 154 8.94 7.61 -23.43
N PHE A 155 8.70 8.74 -24.08
CA PHE A 155 9.09 9.07 -25.45
C PHE A 155 9.60 10.52 -25.44
N GLY A 156 10.28 10.95 -26.52
CA GLY A 156 10.76 12.32 -26.63
C GLY A 156 9.61 13.33 -26.46
N GLU A 157 9.85 14.39 -25.69
CA GLU A 157 8.93 15.52 -25.57
C GLU A 157 9.13 16.46 -26.77
N LEU A 158 8.03 16.92 -27.33
CA LEU A 158 8.05 18.01 -28.33
C LEU A 158 7.86 19.33 -27.57
N ASP A 159 8.86 20.16 -27.56
CA ASP A 159 8.75 21.54 -27.09
C ASP A 159 8.00 22.36 -28.16
N LEU A 160 6.71 22.54 -27.96
CA LEU A 160 5.89 23.38 -28.83
C LEU A 160 6.09 24.82 -28.40
N ASN A 161 7.11 25.47 -28.97
CA ASN A 161 7.19 26.92 -28.94
C ASN A 161 5.96 27.47 -29.66
N VAL A 162 5.02 28.00 -28.89
CA VAL A 162 3.87 28.75 -29.39
C VAL A 162 4.40 30.09 -29.88
N PHE A 163 4.44 30.29 -31.22
CA PHE A 163 4.72 31.57 -31.86
C PHE A 163 3.58 32.56 -31.64
#